data_4e4e93833052ec33c12eeb9c0fce1821
#
_entry.id   4e4e93833052ec33c12eeb9c0fce1821
#
_cell.length_a   1.000
_cell.length_b   1.000
_cell.length_c   1.000
_cell.angle_alpha   90.00
_cell.angle_beta   90.00
_cell.angle_gamma   90.00
#
_symmetry.space_group_name_H-M   'P 1'
#
loop_
_entity.id
_entity.type
_entity.pdbx_description
1 polymer ?
#
loop_
_entity_poly.entity_id
_entity_poly.type
_entity_poly.pdbx_seq_one_letter_code
_entity_poly.pdbx_strand_id
1 'polypeptide(L)'
;MPRGDRACGRVWRPGSAGTAGVSAPAVLRSRPVEPTDSRAPELQTLTPGQFDVVQFAVLGAGFALLAYLLYSWASRDEVSARYRPSAYAAICLAAVATLAYAVLYSDVDSGFRLTGGVYVPTEEARTTEGTRYIDWSVTVPLLTVELLAVCSLAGARARRVRAGAMASAFLMIVTGYLGAQVVGEGRDTVALVVWGLISTAFFAYLYVALIAAVRASLPTMGEEAATSLRNATIVLLSSFGIYPLVYAVPVFVDVTAAWYTAMQVSYSIADVIAKIGFGVLVHKVAKLRTAEDVAAGVDTHPEPVWSSNVRKSEGVQPEVRRIAER
;
A
#
# COMPACT_ATOMS: atom_id res chain seq x y z
N MET A 1 -54.58 36.13 -66.23
CA MET A 1 -55.93 36.20 -65.63
C MET A 1 -56.22 34.86 -64.98
N PRO A 2 -56.90 34.79 -63.82
CA PRO A 2 -57.18 35.73 -62.77
C PRO A 2 -56.89 35.23 -61.34
N ARG A 3 -56.90 36.18 -60.42
CA ARG A 3 -57.46 36.15 -59.03
C ARG A 3 -57.03 35.01 -58.11
N GLY A 4 -56.48 35.24 -56.98
CA GLY A 4 -56.83 36.14 -55.87
C GLY A 4 -57.25 35.29 -54.71
N ASP A 5 -56.61 35.36 -53.60
CA ASP A 5 -57.31 35.60 -52.37
C ASP A 5 -56.37 35.72 -51.15
N ARG A 6 -56.78 36.56 -50.33
CA ARG A 6 -56.21 37.05 -49.07
C ARG A 6 -56.20 35.93 -48.02
N ALA A 7 -55.14 35.77 -47.30
CA ALA A 7 -55.20 35.10 -46.01
C ALA A 7 -54.44 35.91 -44.94
N CYS A 8 -55.21 36.31 -44.06
CA CYS A 8 -55.07 36.95 -42.77
C CYS A 8 -53.75 36.62 -42.01
N GLY A 9 -53.00 37.67 -41.71
CA GLY A 9 -51.84 37.61 -40.82
C GLY A 9 -52.29 37.33 -39.37
N ARG A 10 -51.78 36.25 -38.80
CA ARG A 10 -51.71 36.11 -37.33
C ARG A 10 -50.35 36.44 -36.85
N VAL A 11 -50.25 37.60 -36.18
CA VAL A 11 -49.07 37.99 -35.41
C VAL A 11 -48.90 37.02 -34.26
N TRP A 12 -47.86 36.19 -34.38
CA TRP A 12 -47.46 35.29 -33.28
C TRP A 12 -46.71 36.15 -32.26
N ARG A 13 -47.26 36.35 -31.05
CA ARG A 13 -46.57 36.92 -29.89
C ARG A 13 -45.73 35.80 -29.24
N PRO A 14 -44.42 35.91 -29.04
CA PRO A 14 -43.70 34.96 -28.24
C PRO A 14 -44.08 35.13 -26.79
N GLY A 15 -44.67 34.09 -26.22
CA GLY A 15 -44.91 33.96 -24.80
C GLY A 15 -43.61 33.97 -24.06
N SER A 16 -43.49 34.72 -22.99
CA SER A 16 -42.41 34.75 -22.03
C SER A 16 -42.23 33.33 -21.44
N ALA A 17 -41.26 32.59 -21.95
CA ALA A 17 -40.78 31.37 -21.31
C ALA A 17 -40.11 31.77 -20.00
N GLY A 18 -40.78 31.52 -18.89
CA GLY A 18 -40.16 31.57 -17.59
C GLY A 18 -38.93 30.64 -17.59
N THR A 19 -37.76 31.23 -17.39
CA THR A 19 -36.53 30.49 -17.12
C THR A 19 -36.74 29.78 -15.77
N ALA A 20 -37.13 28.50 -15.82
CA ALA A 20 -36.95 27.63 -14.70
C ALA A 20 -35.46 27.56 -14.43
N GLY A 21 -35.01 28.28 -13.43
CA GLY A 21 -33.65 28.20 -12.94
C GLY A 21 -33.37 26.75 -12.51
N VAL A 22 -32.62 26.02 -13.32
CA VAL A 22 -32.01 24.78 -12.89
C VAL A 22 -31.03 25.16 -11.80
N SER A 23 -31.47 25.05 -10.55
CA SER A 23 -30.56 25.14 -9.40
C SER A 23 -29.50 24.06 -9.59
N ALA A 24 -28.26 24.47 -9.80
CA ALA A 24 -27.13 23.56 -9.72
C ALA A 24 -27.23 22.79 -8.40
N PRO A 25 -26.94 21.48 -8.38
CA PRO A 25 -26.93 20.73 -7.13
C PRO A 25 -26.03 21.46 -6.16
N ALA A 26 -26.57 21.77 -4.98
CA ALA A 26 -25.80 22.36 -3.89
C ALA A 26 -24.65 21.41 -3.63
N VAL A 27 -23.43 21.83 -3.96
CA VAL A 27 -22.21 21.17 -3.50
C VAL A 27 -22.37 21.15 -1.98
N LEU A 28 -22.56 19.96 -1.43
CA LEU A 28 -22.61 19.71 0.01
C LEU A 28 -21.27 20.23 0.57
N ARG A 29 -21.28 21.47 1.04
CA ARG A 29 -20.11 22.04 1.72
C ARG A 29 -20.02 21.31 3.06
N SER A 30 -19.06 20.43 3.21
CA SER A 30 -18.73 19.82 4.48
C SER A 30 -18.60 20.89 5.57
N ARG A 31 -19.22 20.64 6.72
CA ARG A 31 -19.14 21.54 7.87
C ARG A 31 -17.81 21.32 8.58
N PRO A 32 -17.13 22.39 9.07
CA PRO A 32 -15.98 22.21 9.96
C PRO A 32 -16.43 21.44 11.21
N VAL A 33 -15.62 20.47 11.64
CA VAL A 33 -15.81 19.76 12.91
C VAL A 33 -15.40 20.70 14.04
N GLU A 34 -16.18 20.79 15.11
CA GLU A 34 -15.75 21.55 16.29
C GLU A 34 -14.52 20.87 16.91
N PRO A 35 -13.49 21.62 17.30
CA PRO A 35 -12.20 21.08 17.77
C PRO A 35 -12.26 20.52 19.19
N THR A 36 -13.30 19.78 19.56
CA THR A 36 -13.53 19.30 20.92
C THR A 36 -13.05 17.87 21.18
N ASP A 37 -12.45 17.19 20.21
CA ASP A 37 -12.00 15.81 20.39
C ASP A 37 -10.49 15.65 20.23
N SER A 38 -9.79 15.75 21.35
CA SER A 38 -8.33 15.65 21.43
C SER A 38 -7.74 14.26 21.13
N ARG A 39 -8.58 13.26 20.82
CA ARG A 39 -8.17 11.86 20.64
C ARG A 39 -8.17 11.35 19.22
N ALA A 40 -8.77 12.08 18.27
CA ALA A 40 -8.76 11.73 16.86
C ALA A 40 -7.61 12.47 16.16
N PRO A 41 -6.54 11.77 15.73
CA PRO A 41 -5.36 12.41 15.11
C PRO A 41 -5.72 13.23 13.88
N GLU A 42 -6.63 12.73 13.08
CA GLU A 42 -7.09 13.32 11.81
C GLU A 42 -7.94 14.58 11.98
N LEU A 43 -8.40 14.88 13.20
CA LEU A 43 -9.23 16.05 13.49
C LEU A 43 -8.45 17.23 14.09
N GLN A 44 -7.13 17.24 13.95
CA GLN A 44 -6.29 18.32 14.46
C GLN A 44 -6.21 19.48 13.43
N THR A 45 -6.32 20.71 13.92
CA THR A 45 -6.09 21.90 13.09
C THR A 45 -4.61 22.05 12.78
N LEU A 46 -4.25 22.18 11.51
CA LEU A 46 -2.85 22.25 11.05
C LEU A 46 -2.46 23.67 10.69
N THR A 47 -1.21 24.02 10.95
CA THR A 47 -0.60 25.18 10.30
C THR A 47 -0.36 24.92 8.81
N PRO A 48 -0.24 25.96 7.95
CA PRO A 48 0.10 25.74 6.55
C PRO A 48 1.33 24.88 6.34
N GLY A 49 2.40 25.10 7.11
CA GLY A 49 3.62 24.31 7.00
C GLY A 49 3.42 22.84 7.40
N GLN A 50 2.58 22.53 8.39
CA GLN A 50 2.25 21.14 8.74
C GLN A 50 1.45 20.45 7.64
N PHE A 51 0.47 21.14 7.07
CA PHE A 51 -0.31 20.63 5.96
C PHE A 51 0.55 20.36 4.72
N ASP A 52 1.41 21.31 4.35
CA ASP A 52 2.34 21.17 3.23
C ASP A 52 3.29 19.97 3.42
N VAL A 53 3.80 19.76 4.64
CA VAL A 53 4.67 18.61 4.96
C VAL A 53 3.92 17.28 4.82
N VAL A 54 2.66 17.21 5.26
CA VAL A 54 1.82 16.01 5.10
C VAL A 54 1.57 15.72 3.62
N GLN A 55 1.15 16.74 2.85
CA GLN A 55 0.94 16.59 1.40
C GLN A 55 2.21 16.15 0.68
N PHE A 56 3.34 16.78 0.99
CA PHE A 56 4.63 16.43 0.39
C PHE A 56 5.02 14.98 0.71
N ALA A 57 4.86 14.53 1.94
CA ALA A 57 5.19 13.17 2.35
C ALA A 57 4.32 12.13 1.63
N VAL A 58 3.01 12.37 1.56
CA VAL A 58 2.06 11.47 0.88
C VAL A 58 2.35 11.43 -0.62
N LEU A 59 2.48 12.59 -1.26
CA LEU A 59 2.73 12.67 -2.71
C LEU A 59 4.09 12.08 -3.08
N GLY A 60 5.13 12.39 -2.30
CA GLY A 60 6.48 11.87 -2.48
C GLY A 60 6.54 10.35 -2.38
N ALA A 61 5.87 9.77 -1.38
CA ALA A 61 5.77 8.33 -1.24
C ALA A 61 4.97 7.70 -2.40
N GLY A 62 3.89 8.34 -2.85
CA GLY A 62 3.12 7.90 -4.02
C GLY A 62 3.95 7.82 -5.29
N PHE A 63 4.75 8.85 -5.59
CA PHE A 63 5.66 8.83 -6.74
C PHE A 63 6.79 7.81 -6.61
N ALA A 64 7.34 7.63 -5.41
CA ALA A 64 8.33 6.60 -5.16
C ALA A 64 7.76 5.19 -5.41
N LEU A 65 6.53 4.92 -4.96
CA LEU A 65 5.82 3.65 -5.20
C LEU A 65 5.51 3.44 -6.69
N LEU A 66 5.13 4.50 -7.42
CA LEU A 66 4.95 4.43 -8.88
C LEU A 66 6.27 4.09 -9.59
N ALA A 67 7.37 4.72 -9.21
CA ALA A 67 8.68 4.41 -9.76
C ALA A 67 9.07 2.96 -9.46
N TYR A 68 8.79 2.47 -8.25
CA TYR A 68 9.02 1.08 -7.87
C TYR A 68 8.13 0.09 -8.65
N LEU A 69 6.88 0.45 -8.93
CA LEU A 69 5.99 -0.33 -9.81
C LEU A 69 6.61 -0.52 -11.20
N LEU A 70 7.08 0.58 -11.79
CA LEU A 70 7.71 0.55 -13.12
C LEU A 70 9.01 -0.27 -13.11
N TYR A 71 9.84 -0.10 -12.09
CA TYR A 71 11.05 -0.89 -11.89
C TYR A 71 10.72 -2.40 -11.77
N SER A 72 9.79 -2.76 -10.89
CA SER A 72 9.41 -4.16 -10.66
C SER A 72 8.80 -4.81 -11.91
N TRP A 73 8.03 -4.04 -12.68
CA TRP A 73 7.50 -4.50 -13.96
C TRP A 73 8.62 -4.76 -14.99
N ALA A 74 9.56 -3.83 -15.12
CA ALA A 74 10.67 -3.94 -16.08
C ALA A 74 11.63 -5.08 -15.74
N SER A 75 11.87 -5.34 -14.43
CA SER A 75 12.82 -6.34 -13.96
C SER A 75 12.26 -7.74 -13.69
N ARG A 76 10.93 -7.95 -13.89
CA ARG A 76 10.25 -9.21 -13.54
C ARG A 76 10.82 -10.47 -14.23
N ASP A 77 11.39 -10.30 -15.41
CA ASP A 77 11.93 -11.40 -16.22
C ASP A 77 13.40 -11.67 -15.92
N GLU A 78 14.06 -10.88 -15.05
CA GLU A 78 15.44 -11.11 -14.58
C GLU A 78 15.58 -12.33 -13.66
N VAL A 79 14.46 -12.96 -13.29
CA VAL A 79 14.43 -14.11 -12.37
C VAL A 79 13.76 -15.31 -13.02
N SER A 80 14.20 -16.52 -12.64
CA SER A 80 13.63 -17.76 -13.17
C SER A 80 12.17 -17.94 -12.78
N ALA A 81 11.44 -18.81 -13.49
CA ALA A 81 10.03 -19.09 -13.27
C ALA A 81 9.71 -19.46 -11.80
N ARG A 82 10.66 -20.08 -11.11
CA ARG A 82 10.56 -20.47 -9.70
C ARG A 82 10.38 -19.28 -8.77
N TYR A 83 11.05 -18.15 -9.05
CA TYR A 83 11.05 -16.95 -8.20
C TYR A 83 10.15 -15.82 -8.72
N ARG A 84 9.53 -15.98 -9.90
CA ARG A 84 8.54 -15.02 -10.43
C ARG A 84 7.38 -14.68 -9.49
N PRO A 85 6.90 -15.58 -8.61
CA PRO A 85 5.87 -15.19 -7.65
C PRO A 85 6.27 -14.03 -6.74
N SER A 86 7.58 -13.85 -6.41
CA SER A 86 8.03 -12.66 -5.66
C SER A 86 7.93 -11.39 -6.50
N ALA A 87 8.32 -11.44 -7.78
CA ALA A 87 8.22 -10.30 -8.68
C ALA A 87 6.75 -9.88 -8.92
N TYR A 88 5.85 -10.85 -9.11
CA TYR A 88 4.42 -10.56 -9.26
C TYR A 88 3.81 -9.98 -7.98
N ALA A 89 4.20 -10.48 -6.79
CA ALA A 89 3.77 -9.90 -5.53
C ALA A 89 4.24 -8.45 -5.39
N ALA A 90 5.49 -8.15 -5.74
CA ALA A 90 6.05 -6.80 -5.75
C ALA A 90 5.28 -5.85 -6.70
N ILE A 91 4.96 -6.29 -7.92
CA ILE A 91 4.19 -5.51 -8.89
C ILE A 91 2.78 -5.23 -8.35
N CYS A 92 2.08 -6.25 -7.86
CA CYS A 92 0.72 -6.10 -7.34
C CYS A 92 0.68 -5.17 -6.13
N LEU A 93 1.61 -5.34 -5.17
CA LEU A 93 1.66 -4.48 -4.01
C LEU A 93 2.00 -3.03 -4.36
N ALA A 94 2.93 -2.81 -5.29
CA ALA A 94 3.30 -1.47 -5.73
C ALA A 94 2.15 -0.77 -6.47
N ALA A 95 1.39 -1.51 -7.29
CA ALA A 95 0.21 -0.98 -7.98
C ALA A 95 -0.89 -0.57 -6.99
N VAL A 96 -1.21 -1.45 -6.02
CA VAL A 96 -2.21 -1.15 -4.98
C VAL A 96 -1.76 0.03 -4.13
N ALA A 97 -0.52 0.04 -3.67
CA ALA A 97 0.00 1.13 -2.86
C ALA A 97 0.04 2.47 -3.63
N THR A 98 0.43 2.47 -4.90
CA THR A 98 0.39 3.69 -5.74
C THR A 98 -1.02 4.25 -5.84
N LEU A 99 -2.02 3.39 -6.10
CA LEU A 99 -3.42 3.80 -6.14
C LEU A 99 -3.90 4.31 -4.78
N ALA A 100 -3.57 3.60 -3.71
CA ALA A 100 -3.95 4.01 -2.35
C ALA A 100 -3.37 5.37 -1.98
N TYR A 101 -2.11 5.66 -2.34
CA TYR A 101 -1.49 6.96 -2.11
C TYR A 101 -2.09 8.08 -2.96
N ALA A 102 -2.59 7.79 -4.17
CA ALA A 102 -3.35 8.75 -4.96
C ALA A 102 -4.69 9.10 -4.30
N VAL A 103 -5.40 8.10 -3.77
CA VAL A 103 -6.64 8.32 -2.98
C VAL A 103 -6.31 9.07 -1.69
N LEU A 104 -5.27 8.66 -0.97
CA LEU A 104 -4.84 9.29 0.27
C LEU A 104 -4.48 10.78 0.09
N TYR A 105 -3.82 11.12 -1.03
CA TYR A 105 -3.57 12.52 -1.35
C TYR A 105 -4.88 13.31 -1.52
N SER A 106 -5.86 12.73 -2.23
CA SER A 106 -7.18 13.33 -2.38
C SER A 106 -7.91 13.46 -1.04
N ASP A 107 -7.82 12.44 -0.16
CA ASP A 107 -8.43 12.48 1.17
C ASP A 107 -7.80 13.57 2.06
N VAL A 108 -6.48 13.75 2.01
CA VAL A 108 -5.78 14.83 2.72
C VAL A 108 -6.19 16.21 2.16
N ASP A 109 -6.24 16.35 0.84
CA ASP A 109 -6.59 17.63 0.20
C ASP A 109 -8.04 18.05 0.50
N SER A 110 -9.00 17.12 0.40
CA SER A 110 -10.41 17.38 0.71
C SER A 110 -10.72 17.42 2.21
N GLY A 111 -9.91 16.70 3.00
CA GLY A 111 -10.06 16.57 4.45
C GLY A 111 -9.78 17.85 5.23
N PHE A 112 -9.20 18.86 4.63
CA PHE A 112 -8.85 20.11 5.31
C PHE A 112 -9.28 21.33 4.50
N ARG A 113 -9.67 22.40 5.23
CA ARG A 113 -10.04 23.69 4.62
C ARG A 113 -9.26 24.83 5.24
N LEU A 114 -8.64 25.65 4.41
CA LEU A 114 -7.96 26.88 4.88
C LEU A 114 -9.00 27.88 5.39
N THR A 115 -8.95 28.20 6.68
CA THR A 115 -9.86 29.12 7.36
C THR A 115 -9.05 29.95 8.36
N GLY A 116 -9.06 31.28 8.21
CA GLY A 116 -8.34 32.16 9.13
C GLY A 116 -6.83 31.94 9.20
N GLY A 117 -6.20 31.43 8.13
CA GLY A 117 -4.76 31.21 8.06
C GLY A 117 -4.31 29.84 8.61
N VAL A 118 -5.23 28.94 8.97
CA VAL A 118 -4.98 27.57 9.42
C VAL A 118 -5.85 26.58 8.64
N TYR A 119 -5.40 25.34 8.53
CA TYR A 119 -6.15 24.24 7.93
C TYR A 119 -7.00 23.55 8.98
N VAL A 120 -8.32 23.76 8.89
CA VAL A 120 -9.31 23.16 9.79
C VAL A 120 -9.82 21.86 9.18
N PRO A 121 -9.87 20.74 9.95
CA PRO A 121 -10.37 19.47 9.45
C PRO A 121 -11.85 19.52 9.10
N THR A 122 -12.23 18.76 8.08
CA THR A 122 -13.61 18.50 7.67
C THR A 122 -14.01 17.08 8.08
N GLU A 123 -15.28 16.69 7.87
CA GLU A 123 -15.71 15.30 8.11
C GLU A 123 -14.96 14.31 7.23
N GLU A 124 -14.51 14.72 6.03
CA GLU A 124 -13.72 13.89 5.11
C GLU A 124 -12.30 13.58 5.63
N ALA A 125 -11.77 14.35 6.58
CA ALA A 125 -10.46 14.06 7.19
C ALA A 125 -10.39 12.67 7.83
N ARG A 126 -11.52 12.12 8.27
CA ARG A 126 -11.63 10.78 8.87
C ARG A 126 -11.34 9.65 7.88
N THR A 127 -11.49 9.86 6.57
CA THR A 127 -11.27 8.83 5.55
C THR A 127 -9.80 8.51 5.35
N THR A 128 -8.92 9.46 5.66
CA THR A 128 -7.46 9.34 5.48
C THR A 128 -6.87 8.08 6.13
N GLU A 129 -7.22 7.82 7.38
CA GLU A 129 -6.72 6.61 8.08
C GLU A 129 -7.39 5.34 7.54
N GLY A 130 -8.67 5.39 7.18
CA GLY A 130 -9.37 4.27 6.56
C GLY A 130 -8.69 3.80 5.28
N THR A 131 -8.29 4.71 4.42
CA THR A 131 -7.58 4.43 3.15
C THR A 131 -6.25 3.71 3.41
N ARG A 132 -5.49 4.07 4.45
CA ARG A 132 -4.26 3.36 4.83
C ARG A 132 -4.52 1.92 5.24
N TYR A 133 -5.54 1.67 6.06
CA TYR A 133 -5.89 0.30 6.47
C TYR A 133 -6.35 -0.55 5.29
N ILE A 134 -7.04 0.02 4.30
CA ILE A 134 -7.41 -0.67 3.06
C ILE A 134 -6.13 -1.06 2.29
N ASP A 135 -5.19 -0.14 2.08
CA ASP A 135 -3.88 -0.43 1.46
C ASP A 135 -3.18 -1.57 2.18
N TRP A 136 -2.96 -1.45 3.49
CA TRP A 136 -2.22 -2.43 4.28
C TRP A 136 -2.91 -3.79 4.32
N SER A 137 -4.25 -3.86 4.29
CA SER A 137 -4.98 -5.13 4.27
C SER A 137 -4.67 -5.99 3.03
N VAL A 138 -4.25 -5.36 1.94
CA VAL A 138 -3.85 -6.02 0.70
C VAL A 138 -2.33 -6.13 0.61
N THR A 139 -1.61 -5.05 0.88
CA THR A 139 -0.16 -4.99 0.62
C THR A 139 0.66 -5.75 1.66
N VAL A 140 0.25 -5.82 2.94
CA VAL A 140 1.00 -6.58 3.96
C VAL A 140 0.94 -8.10 3.71
N PRO A 141 -0.20 -8.72 3.37
CA PRO A 141 -0.20 -10.11 2.87
C PRO A 141 0.70 -10.32 1.64
N LEU A 142 0.73 -9.39 0.68
CA LEU A 142 1.59 -9.49 -0.49
C LEU A 142 3.09 -9.41 -0.15
N LEU A 143 3.50 -8.57 0.82
CA LEU A 143 4.87 -8.56 1.35
C LEU A 143 5.27 -9.91 1.94
N THR A 144 4.34 -10.61 2.61
CA THR A 144 4.62 -11.96 3.12
C THR A 144 4.79 -12.98 1.99
N VAL A 145 4.01 -12.88 0.92
CA VAL A 145 4.16 -13.73 -0.28
C VAL A 145 5.51 -13.47 -0.94
N GLU A 146 5.88 -12.20 -1.10
CA GLU A 146 7.13 -11.77 -1.72
C GLU A 146 8.34 -12.37 -0.99
N LEU A 147 8.40 -12.25 0.35
CA LEU A 147 9.46 -12.84 1.17
C LEU A 147 9.49 -14.37 1.09
N LEU A 148 8.32 -15.01 1.27
CA LEU A 148 8.23 -16.47 1.32
C LEU A 148 8.44 -17.14 -0.04
N ALA A 149 8.31 -16.40 -1.15
CA ALA A 149 8.56 -16.91 -2.49
C ALA A 149 10.06 -17.16 -2.74
N VAL A 150 10.94 -16.43 -2.07
CA VAL A 150 12.40 -16.62 -2.18
C VAL A 150 12.97 -17.55 -1.10
N CYS A 151 12.14 -18.00 -0.16
CA CYS A 151 12.53 -18.97 0.88
C CYS A 151 12.49 -20.41 0.36
N SER A 152 13.35 -21.28 0.96
CA SER A 152 13.48 -22.71 0.61
C SER A 152 12.42 -23.58 1.30
N LEU A 153 11.15 -23.16 1.23
CA LEU A 153 10.04 -23.91 1.77
C LEU A 153 9.38 -24.77 0.68
N ALA A 154 9.10 -26.04 0.97
CA ALA A 154 8.48 -26.97 0.02
C ALA A 154 7.26 -27.70 0.56
N GLY A 155 6.44 -28.22 -0.35
CA GLY A 155 5.34 -29.13 -0.06
C GLY A 155 4.24 -28.54 0.83
N ALA A 156 3.63 -29.38 1.66
CA ALA A 156 2.52 -29.01 2.54
C ALA A 156 2.92 -27.99 3.62
N ARG A 157 4.18 -27.99 4.06
CA ARG A 157 4.70 -27.00 5.02
C ARG A 157 4.72 -25.61 4.42
N ALA A 158 5.20 -25.46 3.18
CA ALA A 158 5.21 -24.16 2.49
C ALA A 158 3.80 -23.59 2.34
N ARG A 159 2.83 -24.42 1.93
CA ARG A 159 1.43 -23.99 1.79
C ARG A 159 0.84 -23.52 3.12
N ARG A 160 1.06 -24.27 4.23
CA ARG A 160 0.56 -23.90 5.57
C ARG A 160 1.20 -22.59 6.06
N VAL A 161 2.51 -22.45 5.92
CA VAL A 161 3.21 -21.23 6.35
C VAL A 161 2.74 -20.01 5.55
N ARG A 162 2.63 -20.13 4.23
CA ARG A 162 2.11 -19.04 3.38
C ARG A 162 0.68 -18.66 3.74
N ALA A 163 -0.23 -19.65 3.82
CA ALA A 163 -1.62 -19.37 4.17
C ALA A 163 -1.76 -18.75 5.57
N GLY A 164 -1.04 -19.29 6.57
CA GLY A 164 -1.05 -18.78 7.94
C GLY A 164 -0.48 -17.37 8.04
N ALA A 165 0.64 -17.10 7.36
CA ALA A 165 1.25 -15.76 7.36
C ALA A 165 0.35 -14.73 6.66
N MET A 166 -0.23 -15.06 5.50
CA MET A 166 -1.17 -14.18 4.80
C MET A 166 -2.42 -13.90 5.61
N ALA A 167 -3.04 -14.95 6.18
CA ALA A 167 -4.23 -14.81 7.03
C ALA A 167 -3.92 -13.96 8.27
N SER A 168 -2.78 -14.20 8.92
CA SER A 168 -2.34 -13.44 10.09
C SER A 168 -2.06 -11.97 9.74
N ALA A 169 -1.41 -11.70 8.62
CA ALA A 169 -1.15 -10.35 8.12
C ALA A 169 -2.47 -9.59 7.88
N PHE A 170 -3.44 -10.22 7.22
CA PHE A 170 -4.75 -9.64 6.97
C PHE A 170 -5.53 -9.39 8.28
N LEU A 171 -5.61 -10.40 9.15
CA LEU A 171 -6.33 -10.30 10.43
C LEU A 171 -5.71 -9.26 11.37
N MET A 172 -4.38 -9.14 11.38
CA MET A 172 -3.66 -8.09 12.10
C MET A 172 -4.14 -6.71 11.70
N ILE A 173 -4.22 -6.42 10.41
CA ILE A 173 -4.65 -5.11 9.90
C ILE A 173 -6.13 -4.87 10.19
N VAL A 174 -7.00 -5.85 9.89
CA VAL A 174 -8.44 -5.71 10.11
C VAL A 174 -8.78 -5.51 11.59
N THR A 175 -8.15 -6.27 12.51
CA THR A 175 -8.41 -6.09 13.94
C THR A 175 -7.85 -4.76 14.46
N GLY A 176 -6.70 -4.30 13.95
CA GLY A 176 -6.20 -2.96 14.24
C GLY A 176 -7.16 -1.87 13.77
N TYR A 177 -7.70 -2.00 12.56
CA TYR A 177 -8.70 -1.09 12.00
C TYR A 177 -9.98 -1.01 12.85
N LEU A 178 -10.48 -2.17 13.30
CA LEU A 178 -11.67 -2.21 14.16
C LEU A 178 -11.49 -1.38 15.43
N GLY A 179 -10.32 -1.47 16.07
CA GLY A 179 -10.02 -0.70 17.28
C GLY A 179 -9.76 0.78 17.02
N ALA A 180 -9.06 1.09 15.93
CA ALA A 180 -8.63 2.46 15.65
C ALA A 180 -9.70 3.33 14.99
N GLN A 181 -10.65 2.72 14.22
CA GLN A 181 -11.55 3.49 13.37
C GLN A 181 -13.03 3.13 13.53
N VAL A 182 -13.36 1.87 13.88
CA VAL A 182 -14.74 1.40 13.83
C VAL A 182 -15.40 1.43 15.21
N VAL A 183 -14.77 0.80 16.21
CA VAL A 183 -15.34 0.68 17.55
C VAL A 183 -15.10 1.97 18.32
N GLY A 184 -16.19 2.67 18.66
CA GLY A 184 -16.11 3.97 19.35
C GLY A 184 -15.44 5.07 18.50
N GLU A 185 -15.38 4.92 17.17
CA GLU A 185 -14.77 5.88 16.24
C GLU A 185 -13.30 6.22 16.59
N GLY A 186 -12.56 5.23 17.11
CA GLY A 186 -11.19 5.44 17.58
C GLY A 186 -11.03 6.25 18.89
N ARG A 187 -12.13 6.63 19.53
CA ARG A 187 -12.14 7.44 20.76
C ARG A 187 -12.22 6.60 22.03
N ASP A 188 -12.66 5.36 21.93
CA ASP A 188 -12.76 4.43 23.05
C ASP A 188 -11.41 3.77 23.33
N THR A 189 -10.74 4.23 24.41
CA THR A 189 -9.44 3.68 24.83
C THR A 189 -9.50 2.19 25.13
N VAL A 190 -10.62 1.68 25.67
CA VAL A 190 -10.76 0.24 25.97
C VAL A 190 -10.83 -0.55 24.67
N ALA A 191 -11.61 -0.09 23.70
CA ALA A 191 -11.67 -0.71 22.38
C ALA A 191 -10.30 -0.69 21.69
N LEU A 192 -9.63 0.46 21.70
CA LEU A 192 -8.29 0.61 21.13
C LEU A 192 -7.30 -0.40 21.73
N VAL A 193 -7.29 -0.55 23.06
CA VAL A 193 -6.40 -1.50 23.75
C VAL A 193 -6.78 -2.96 23.45
N VAL A 194 -8.05 -3.32 23.56
CA VAL A 194 -8.50 -4.71 23.34
C VAL A 194 -8.21 -5.16 21.91
N TRP A 195 -8.63 -4.38 20.92
CA TRP A 195 -8.41 -4.71 19.51
C TRP A 195 -6.92 -4.62 19.14
N GLY A 196 -6.17 -3.70 19.74
CA GLY A 196 -4.72 -3.61 19.60
C GLY A 196 -4.00 -4.84 20.12
N LEU A 197 -4.41 -5.42 21.24
CA LEU A 197 -3.87 -6.67 21.78
C LEU A 197 -4.18 -7.87 20.87
N ILE A 198 -5.41 -7.94 20.33
CA ILE A 198 -5.77 -8.97 19.35
C ILE A 198 -4.92 -8.85 18.09
N SER A 199 -4.76 -7.64 17.56
CA SER A 199 -3.90 -7.35 16.41
C SER A 199 -2.44 -7.74 16.71
N THR A 200 -1.94 -7.43 17.91
CA THR A 200 -0.59 -7.78 18.35
C THR A 200 -0.35 -9.30 18.42
N ALA A 201 -1.37 -10.09 18.75
CA ALA A 201 -1.25 -11.56 18.72
C ALA A 201 -1.02 -12.07 17.29
N PHE A 202 -1.74 -11.54 16.29
CA PHE A 202 -1.50 -11.86 14.88
C PHE A 202 -0.15 -11.35 14.40
N PHE A 203 0.26 -10.16 14.82
CA PHE A 203 1.57 -9.59 14.54
C PHE A 203 2.71 -10.49 15.06
N ALA A 204 2.62 -10.93 16.30
CA ALA A 204 3.60 -11.85 16.90
C ALA A 204 3.69 -13.19 16.15
N TYR A 205 2.54 -13.77 15.79
CA TYR A 205 2.52 -14.99 14.98
C TYR A 205 3.19 -14.76 13.61
N LEU A 206 2.88 -13.65 12.94
CA LEU A 206 3.48 -13.29 11.65
C LEU A 206 5.01 -13.20 11.75
N TYR A 207 5.53 -12.50 12.77
CA TYR A 207 6.98 -12.39 13.01
C TYR A 207 7.63 -13.73 13.21
N VAL A 208 7.07 -14.58 14.09
CA VAL A 208 7.60 -15.92 14.35
C VAL A 208 7.61 -16.76 13.08
N ALA A 209 6.53 -16.73 12.30
CA ALA A 209 6.41 -17.49 11.06
C ALA A 209 7.44 -17.06 10.01
N LEU A 210 7.60 -15.73 9.81
CA LEU A 210 8.56 -15.20 8.83
C LEU A 210 10.02 -15.47 9.27
N ILE A 211 10.37 -15.22 10.52
CA ILE A 211 11.71 -15.49 11.06
C ILE A 211 12.04 -16.98 10.97
N ALA A 212 11.10 -17.85 11.29
CA ALA A 212 11.32 -19.31 11.20
C ALA A 212 11.52 -19.76 9.75
N ALA A 213 10.75 -19.20 8.80
CA ALA A 213 10.88 -19.50 7.37
C ALA A 213 12.24 -19.06 6.83
N VAL A 214 12.65 -17.84 7.17
CA VAL A 214 13.95 -17.28 6.76
C VAL A 214 15.09 -18.11 7.37
N ARG A 215 15.10 -18.34 8.69
CA ARG A 215 16.15 -19.13 9.36
C ARG A 215 16.29 -20.53 8.78
N ALA A 216 15.18 -21.18 8.41
CA ALA A 216 15.20 -22.51 7.78
C ALA A 216 15.78 -22.45 6.34
N SER A 217 15.73 -21.29 5.68
CA SER A 217 16.18 -21.12 4.30
C SER A 217 17.66 -20.72 4.19
N LEU A 218 18.20 -19.98 5.17
CA LEU A 218 19.58 -19.47 5.12
C LEU A 218 20.66 -20.55 4.82
N PRO A 219 20.61 -21.75 5.46
CA PRO A 219 21.65 -22.78 5.21
C PRO A 219 21.62 -23.41 3.80
N THR A 220 20.55 -23.15 3.03
CA THR A 220 20.33 -23.73 1.70
C THR A 220 20.70 -22.79 0.56
N MET A 221 21.33 -21.67 0.86
CA MET A 221 21.68 -20.59 -0.08
C MET A 221 23.16 -20.27 0.00
N GLY A 222 23.71 -19.71 -1.07
CA GLY A 222 25.04 -19.11 -1.03
C GLY A 222 25.08 -17.91 -0.08
N GLU A 223 26.26 -17.57 0.37
CA GLU A 223 26.49 -16.53 1.40
C GLU A 223 25.89 -15.15 1.03
N GLU A 224 26.01 -14.75 -0.23
CA GLU A 224 25.49 -13.45 -0.70
C GLU A 224 23.95 -13.43 -0.68
N ALA A 225 23.29 -14.52 -1.12
CA ALA A 225 21.84 -14.65 -1.08
C ALA A 225 21.32 -14.70 0.35
N ALA A 226 21.98 -15.47 1.23
CA ALA A 226 21.64 -15.58 2.65
C ALA A 226 21.77 -14.23 3.37
N THR A 227 22.85 -13.47 3.11
CA THR A 227 23.05 -12.13 3.67
C THR A 227 21.97 -11.15 3.18
N SER A 228 21.67 -11.17 1.88
CA SER A 228 20.63 -10.31 1.29
C SER A 228 19.25 -10.65 1.85
N LEU A 229 18.92 -11.93 2.05
CA LEU A 229 17.66 -12.37 2.65
C LEU A 229 17.53 -11.93 4.12
N ARG A 230 18.63 -12.04 4.88
CA ARG A 230 18.67 -11.55 6.27
C ARG A 230 18.42 -10.06 6.33
N ASN A 231 19.11 -9.27 5.47
CA ASN A 231 18.95 -7.82 5.42
C ASN A 231 17.53 -7.43 5.01
N ALA A 232 16.96 -8.08 4.00
CA ALA A 232 15.56 -7.87 3.61
C ALA A 232 14.60 -8.11 4.78
N THR A 233 14.82 -9.21 5.52
CA THR A 233 14.00 -9.54 6.69
C THR A 233 14.13 -8.49 7.79
N ILE A 234 15.33 -7.99 8.06
CA ILE A 234 15.55 -6.93 9.05
C ILE A 234 14.84 -5.65 8.62
N VAL A 235 14.97 -5.24 7.36
CA VAL A 235 14.31 -4.05 6.83
C VAL A 235 12.80 -4.15 6.96
N LEU A 236 12.20 -5.30 6.58
CA LEU A 236 10.76 -5.52 6.67
C LEU A 236 10.28 -5.48 8.12
N LEU A 237 10.89 -6.27 9.00
CA LEU A 237 10.43 -6.39 10.38
C LEU A 237 10.65 -5.10 11.17
N SER A 238 11.77 -4.39 10.98
CA SER A 238 12.00 -3.11 11.66
C SER A 238 11.01 -2.03 11.21
N SER A 239 10.71 -1.94 9.92
CA SER A 239 9.69 -0.99 9.43
C SER A 239 8.28 -1.34 9.92
N PHE A 240 7.93 -2.62 9.99
CA PHE A 240 6.64 -3.06 10.56
C PHE A 240 6.48 -2.69 12.04
N GLY A 241 7.58 -2.59 12.80
CA GLY A 241 7.55 -2.16 14.19
C GLY A 241 7.06 -0.73 14.41
N ILE A 242 7.12 0.14 13.39
CA ILE A 242 6.67 1.53 13.49
C ILE A 242 5.14 1.60 13.69
N TYR A 243 4.37 0.78 12.98
CA TYR A 243 2.91 0.85 12.99
C TYR A 243 2.27 0.58 14.35
N PRO A 244 2.60 -0.49 15.10
CA PRO A 244 2.05 -0.70 16.44
C PRO A 244 2.53 0.35 17.44
N LEU A 245 3.74 0.93 17.28
CA LEU A 245 4.19 2.04 18.11
C LEU A 245 3.32 3.27 17.91
N VAL A 246 3.08 3.67 16.66
CA VAL A 246 2.21 4.79 16.33
C VAL A 246 0.77 4.54 16.77
N TYR A 247 0.26 3.32 16.57
CA TYR A 247 -1.07 2.91 17.04
C TYR A 247 -1.26 3.06 18.56
N ALA A 248 -0.23 2.78 19.33
CA ALA A 248 -0.29 2.80 20.80
C ALA A 248 -0.24 4.22 21.40
N VAL A 249 0.27 5.22 20.69
CA VAL A 249 0.50 6.57 21.25
C VAL A 249 -0.78 7.21 21.80
N PRO A 250 -1.96 7.19 21.14
CA PRO A 250 -3.18 7.79 21.66
C PRO A 250 -3.69 7.16 22.97
N VAL A 251 -3.17 5.98 23.33
CA VAL A 251 -3.49 5.34 24.63
C VAL A 251 -2.81 6.06 25.78
N PHE A 252 -1.64 6.68 25.56
CA PHE A 252 -0.76 7.21 26.60
C PHE A 252 -0.73 8.73 26.64
N VAL A 253 -0.96 9.40 25.50
CA VAL A 253 -0.84 10.86 25.38
C VAL A 253 -1.95 11.43 24.52
N ASP A 254 -2.28 12.70 24.77
CA ASP A 254 -3.19 13.44 23.90
C ASP A 254 -2.55 13.71 22.54
N VAL A 255 -3.36 13.55 21.50
CA VAL A 255 -2.92 13.76 20.12
C VAL A 255 -2.91 15.24 19.80
N THR A 256 -1.86 15.70 19.15
CA THR A 256 -1.67 17.09 18.74
C THR A 256 -1.47 17.17 17.23
N ALA A 257 -1.60 18.38 16.64
CA ALA A 257 -1.29 18.63 15.23
C ALA A 257 0.15 18.22 14.86
N ALA A 258 1.11 18.45 15.76
CA ALA A 258 2.49 18.01 15.55
C ALA A 258 2.59 16.47 15.52
N TRP A 259 1.85 15.78 16.39
CA TRP A 259 1.80 14.34 16.38
C TRP A 259 1.15 13.81 15.07
N TYR A 260 0.02 14.35 14.64
CA TYR A 260 -0.61 13.98 13.39
C TYR A 260 0.34 14.12 12.20
N THR A 261 1.03 15.27 12.11
CA THR A 261 2.04 15.50 11.06
C THR A 261 3.16 14.47 11.12
N ALA A 262 3.71 14.21 12.29
CA ALA A 262 4.77 13.21 12.49
C ALA A 262 4.30 11.79 12.15
N MET A 263 3.07 11.44 12.50
CA MET A 263 2.44 10.15 12.18
C MET A 263 2.33 9.95 10.66
N GLN A 264 1.80 10.92 9.92
CA GLN A 264 1.63 10.84 8.47
C GLN A 264 2.98 10.72 7.74
N VAL A 265 3.98 11.48 8.16
CA VAL A 265 5.35 11.39 7.64
C VAL A 265 5.97 10.03 7.95
N SER A 266 5.81 9.55 9.20
CA SER A 266 6.35 8.25 9.64
C SER A 266 5.75 7.08 8.86
N TYR A 267 4.44 7.08 8.63
CA TYR A 267 3.78 6.08 7.80
C TYR A 267 4.26 6.12 6.36
N SER A 268 4.41 7.30 5.78
CA SER A 268 4.89 7.44 4.40
C SER A 268 6.34 6.93 4.25
N ILE A 269 7.22 7.23 5.21
CA ILE A 269 8.59 6.72 5.24
C ILE A 269 8.61 5.19 5.46
N ALA A 270 7.82 4.70 6.42
CA ALA A 270 7.74 3.28 6.73
C ALA A 270 7.26 2.47 5.51
N ASP A 271 6.25 2.97 4.80
CA ASP A 271 5.74 2.34 3.58
C ASP A 271 6.78 2.29 2.47
N VAL A 272 7.53 3.38 2.24
CA VAL A 272 8.62 3.40 1.26
C VAL A 272 9.70 2.37 1.63
N ILE A 273 10.12 2.32 2.89
CA ILE A 273 11.13 1.38 3.36
C ILE A 273 10.63 -0.06 3.28
N ALA A 274 9.41 -0.33 3.77
CA ALA A 274 8.81 -1.67 3.81
C ALA A 274 8.45 -2.22 2.42
N LYS A 275 8.12 -1.37 1.46
CA LYS A 275 7.70 -1.79 0.12
C LYS A 275 8.87 -1.74 -0.87
N ILE A 276 9.57 -0.61 -0.95
CA ILE A 276 10.65 -0.40 -1.93
C ILE A 276 11.98 -0.97 -1.41
N GLY A 277 12.41 -0.53 -0.22
CA GLY A 277 13.70 -0.96 0.33
C GLY A 277 13.78 -2.48 0.51
N PHE A 278 12.73 -3.06 1.08
CA PHE A 278 12.60 -4.50 1.21
C PHE A 278 12.51 -5.20 -0.15
N GLY A 279 11.64 -4.73 -1.05
CA GLY A 279 11.38 -5.40 -2.31
C GLY A 279 12.60 -5.44 -3.24
N VAL A 280 13.40 -4.38 -3.29
CA VAL A 280 14.68 -4.38 -4.02
C VAL A 280 15.64 -5.44 -3.48
N LEU A 281 15.70 -5.62 -2.15
CA LEU A 281 16.52 -6.66 -1.53
C LEU A 281 15.99 -8.06 -1.84
N VAL A 282 14.67 -8.28 -1.80
CA VAL A 282 14.06 -9.57 -2.18
C VAL A 282 14.29 -9.89 -3.65
N HIS A 283 14.17 -8.90 -4.53
CA HIS A 283 14.49 -9.06 -5.95
C HIS A 283 15.96 -9.47 -6.15
N LYS A 284 16.90 -8.85 -5.41
CA LYS A 284 18.31 -9.28 -5.40
C LYS A 284 18.46 -10.73 -4.96
N VAL A 285 17.75 -11.15 -3.89
CA VAL A 285 17.76 -12.56 -3.45
C VAL A 285 17.23 -13.47 -4.55
N ALA A 286 16.13 -13.13 -5.20
CA ALA A 286 15.54 -13.92 -6.29
C ALA A 286 16.53 -14.07 -7.46
N LYS A 287 17.28 -13.03 -7.83
CA LYS A 287 18.34 -13.08 -8.87
C LYS A 287 19.48 -14.00 -8.47
N LEU A 288 20.00 -13.86 -7.25
CA LEU A 288 21.10 -14.70 -6.76
C LEU A 288 20.68 -16.17 -6.72
N ARG A 289 19.48 -16.46 -6.24
CA ARG A 289 18.94 -17.81 -6.23
C ARG A 289 18.69 -18.38 -7.63
N THR A 290 18.26 -17.54 -8.57
CA THR A 290 18.16 -17.93 -9.98
C THR A 290 19.54 -18.35 -10.51
N ALA A 291 20.59 -17.58 -10.23
CA ALA A 291 21.94 -17.91 -10.65
C ALA A 291 22.46 -19.23 -10.02
N GLU A 292 22.19 -19.44 -8.72
CA GLU A 292 22.54 -20.67 -8.00
C GLU A 292 21.85 -21.89 -8.61
N ASP A 293 20.53 -21.81 -8.86
CA ASP A 293 19.73 -22.90 -9.41
C ASP A 293 20.14 -23.22 -10.86
N VAL A 294 20.50 -22.22 -11.68
CA VAL A 294 21.03 -22.41 -13.04
C VAL A 294 22.40 -23.05 -13.02
N ALA A 295 23.30 -22.59 -12.16
CA ALA A 295 24.65 -23.17 -12.02
C ALA A 295 24.61 -24.62 -11.53
N ALA A 296 23.62 -24.98 -10.70
CA ALA A 296 23.39 -26.34 -10.23
C ALA A 296 22.60 -27.23 -11.22
N GLY A 297 22.17 -26.70 -12.36
CA GLY A 297 21.35 -27.43 -13.35
C GLY A 297 19.93 -27.77 -12.86
N VAL A 298 19.46 -27.08 -11.82
CA VAL A 298 18.12 -27.32 -11.21
C VAL A 298 17.03 -26.54 -11.94
N ASP A 299 17.38 -25.37 -12.51
CA ASP A 299 16.47 -24.50 -13.25
C ASP A 299 17.15 -23.95 -14.52
N THR A 300 16.39 -23.31 -15.38
CA THR A 300 16.85 -22.66 -16.61
C THR A 300 16.44 -21.20 -16.62
N HIS A 301 17.32 -20.35 -17.14
CA HIS A 301 17.03 -18.94 -17.38
C HIS A 301 17.68 -18.51 -18.70
N PRO A 302 16.93 -17.92 -19.67
CA PRO A 302 17.44 -17.69 -21.02
C PRO A 302 18.55 -16.64 -21.08
N GLU A 303 18.61 -15.73 -20.15
CA GLU A 303 19.56 -14.62 -20.10
C GLU A 303 20.59 -14.82 -18.98
N PRO A 304 21.81 -14.26 -19.14
CA PRO A 304 22.78 -14.21 -18.06
C PRO A 304 22.23 -13.43 -16.85
N VAL A 305 22.43 -13.96 -15.65
CA VAL A 305 22.01 -13.30 -14.42
C VAL A 305 23.11 -12.39 -13.90
N TRP A 306 22.79 -11.11 -13.72
CA TRP A 306 23.68 -10.10 -13.20
C TRP A 306 23.25 -9.61 -11.81
N SER A 307 24.20 -9.46 -10.90
CA SER A 307 23.98 -8.83 -9.59
C SER A 307 25.20 -8.00 -9.21
N SER A 308 24.97 -6.74 -8.79
CA SER A 308 26.04 -5.80 -8.40
C SER A 308 27.17 -5.68 -9.45
N ASN A 309 26.80 -5.57 -10.75
CA ASN A 309 27.71 -5.51 -11.90
C ASN A 309 28.58 -6.75 -12.11
N VAL A 310 28.30 -7.84 -11.43
CA VAL A 310 28.97 -9.13 -11.59
C VAL A 310 28.01 -10.12 -12.24
N ARG A 311 28.48 -10.78 -13.31
CA ARG A 311 27.72 -11.90 -13.92
C ARG A 311 27.81 -13.10 -12.99
N LYS A 312 26.64 -13.59 -12.55
CA LYS A 312 26.51 -14.68 -11.58
C LYS A 312 26.25 -16.04 -12.23
N SER A 313 25.62 -16.05 -13.41
CA SER A 313 25.45 -17.26 -14.22
C SER A 313 25.34 -16.91 -15.70
N GLU A 314 25.63 -17.88 -16.56
CA GLU A 314 25.34 -17.84 -17.98
C GLU A 314 23.84 -18.08 -18.23
N GLY A 315 23.35 -17.59 -19.38
CA GLY A 315 22.01 -17.97 -19.84
C GLY A 315 21.95 -19.42 -20.29
N VAL A 316 20.92 -20.15 -19.89
CA VAL A 316 20.63 -21.52 -20.31
C VAL A 316 19.25 -21.56 -20.91
N GLN A 317 19.17 -21.85 -22.22
CA GLN A 317 17.90 -21.93 -22.92
C GLN A 317 17.09 -23.15 -22.46
N PRO A 318 15.77 -23.00 -22.21
CA PRO A 318 14.91 -24.13 -21.94
C PRO A 318 14.91 -25.09 -23.13
N GLU A 319 15.04 -26.39 -22.90
CA GLU A 319 14.81 -27.38 -23.94
C GLU A 319 13.34 -27.34 -24.41
N VAL A 320 13.14 -27.06 -25.70
CA VAL A 320 11.84 -27.17 -26.33
C VAL A 320 11.51 -28.65 -26.49
N ARG A 321 10.80 -29.26 -25.54
CA ARG A 321 10.16 -30.55 -25.76
C ARG A 321 9.14 -30.39 -26.88
N ARG A 322 9.45 -30.89 -28.09
CA ARG A 322 8.42 -31.07 -29.13
C ARG A 322 7.40 -32.04 -28.52
N ILE A 323 6.17 -31.55 -28.34
CA ILE A 323 5.04 -32.43 -28.06
C ILE A 323 4.93 -33.26 -29.32
N ALA A 324 5.27 -34.56 -29.25
CA ALA A 324 5.04 -35.46 -30.33
C ALA A 324 3.53 -35.43 -30.61
N GLU A 325 3.18 -35.01 -31.82
CA GLU A 325 1.81 -35.12 -32.32
C GLU A 325 1.40 -36.59 -32.19
N ARG A 326 0.40 -36.85 -31.35
CA ARG A 326 -0.30 -38.13 -31.24
C ARG A 326 -1.52 -38.07 -32.11
#